data_e3c86fb3eec501ca39f3ecad5946d087
#
_entry.id   e3c86fb3eec501ca39f3ecad5946d087
#
_cell.length_a   1.000
_cell.length_b   1.000
_cell.length_c   1.000
_cell.angle_alpha   90.00
_cell.angle_beta   90.00
_cell.angle_gamma   90.00
#
_symmetry.space_group_name_H-M   'P 1'
#
loop_
_entity.id
_entity.type
_entity.pdbx_description
1 polymer ?
#
loop_
_entity_poly.entity_id
_entity_poly.type
_entity_poly.pdbx_seq_one_letter_code
_entity_poly.pdbx_strand_id
1 'polypeptide(L)'
;MTTAATKAPERLHYTGDDESDRLLAGDPLALLIGFALDQQVPVQKAFSGPAELRRRLGHLDAGRLAAADPGQLDEAFRRRPALHRFPGAMARRVQALAAHVVERYDGDAARVWTDAADGADLERRLKALPSFGDMKVRSMLAILHHRFGVRLPGLEERLPQHPTLGDVDSPEALARYQEQKRAHKARLRAEQGAGG
;
A
#
# COMPACT_ATOMS: atom_id res chain seq x y z
N MET A 1 -19.96 -4.03 -21.49
CA MET A 1 -19.39 -3.76 -20.16
C MET A 1 -18.16 -2.88 -20.35
N THR A 2 -18.29 -1.62 -20.03
CA THR A 2 -17.19 -0.66 -20.22
C THR A 2 -16.23 -0.82 -19.04
N THR A 3 -15.12 -1.50 -19.30
CA THR A 3 -13.98 -1.49 -18.35
C THR A 3 -13.49 -0.05 -18.32
N ALA A 4 -13.72 0.63 -17.20
CA ALA A 4 -13.19 1.97 -17.02
C ALA A 4 -11.67 1.91 -17.14
N ALA A 5 -11.12 2.54 -18.17
CA ALA A 5 -9.70 2.64 -18.38
C ALA A 5 -9.12 3.40 -17.17
N THR A 6 -8.53 2.67 -16.24
CA THR A 6 -7.81 3.24 -15.11
C THR A 6 -6.53 3.86 -15.64
N LYS A 7 -6.47 5.18 -15.66
CA LYS A 7 -5.25 5.89 -16.02
C LYS A 7 -4.39 5.98 -14.77
N ALA A 8 -3.43 5.06 -14.63
CA ALA A 8 -2.43 5.15 -13.57
C ALA A 8 -1.71 6.52 -13.64
N PRO A 9 -1.43 7.17 -12.50
CA PRO A 9 -0.65 8.39 -12.48
C PRO A 9 0.79 8.08 -12.92
N GLU A 10 1.51 9.09 -13.39
CA GLU A 10 2.93 8.93 -13.75
C GLU A 10 3.78 8.53 -12.54
N ARG A 11 3.45 9.07 -11.38
CA ARG A 11 4.08 8.80 -10.08
C ARG A 11 3.11 9.04 -8.93
N LEU A 12 3.38 8.44 -7.80
CA LEU A 12 2.84 8.83 -6.51
C LEU A 12 3.87 9.73 -5.80
N HIS A 13 3.45 10.47 -4.76
CA HIS A 13 4.34 11.41 -4.06
C HIS A 13 4.49 10.99 -2.59
N TYR A 14 4.86 9.72 -2.36
CA TYR A 14 4.88 9.15 -1.00
C TYR A 14 6.28 9.03 -0.42
N THR A 15 7.32 9.01 -1.26
CA THR A 15 8.67 8.69 -0.82
C THR A 15 9.65 9.84 -0.89
N GLY A 16 9.45 10.75 -1.83
CA GLY A 16 10.41 11.79 -2.18
C GLY A 16 11.55 11.29 -3.10
N ASP A 17 11.48 10.01 -3.52
CA ASP A 17 12.39 9.40 -4.49
C ASP A 17 11.62 9.05 -5.77
N ASP A 18 12.05 9.61 -6.90
CA ASP A 18 11.32 9.51 -8.17
C ASP A 18 11.18 8.07 -8.67
N GLU A 19 12.24 7.25 -8.50
CA GLU A 19 12.18 5.84 -8.91
C GLU A 19 11.15 5.06 -8.09
N SER A 20 11.15 5.25 -6.79
CA SER A 20 10.17 4.61 -5.89
C SER A 20 8.75 5.07 -6.18
N ASP A 21 8.55 6.38 -6.36
CA ASP A 21 7.23 6.96 -6.62
C ASP A 21 6.65 6.53 -7.98
N ARG A 22 7.49 6.38 -9.01
CA ARG A 22 7.09 5.82 -10.32
C ARG A 22 6.80 4.32 -10.22
N LEU A 23 7.59 3.57 -9.46
CA LEU A 23 7.34 2.15 -9.24
C LEU A 23 5.98 1.91 -8.60
N LEU A 24 5.65 2.67 -7.56
CA LEU A 24 4.36 2.56 -6.87
C LEU A 24 3.17 2.86 -7.80
N ALA A 25 3.34 3.79 -8.73
CA ALA A 25 2.31 4.15 -9.71
C ALA A 25 2.16 3.10 -10.81
N GLY A 26 3.27 2.49 -11.25
CA GLY A 26 3.31 1.60 -12.40
C GLY A 26 3.20 0.11 -12.06
N ASP A 27 3.48 -0.29 -10.82
CA ASP A 27 3.44 -1.68 -10.38
C ASP A 27 2.42 -1.88 -9.24
N PRO A 28 1.26 -2.49 -9.54
CA PRO A 28 0.22 -2.80 -8.55
C PRO A 28 0.72 -3.58 -7.33
N LEU A 29 1.61 -4.56 -7.54
CA LEU A 29 2.16 -5.33 -6.43
C LEU A 29 3.08 -4.49 -5.55
N ALA A 30 3.87 -3.59 -6.13
CA ALA A 30 4.69 -2.66 -5.37
C ALA A 30 3.84 -1.76 -4.47
N LEU A 31 2.71 -1.26 -4.96
CA LEU A 31 1.78 -0.47 -4.16
C LEU A 31 1.23 -1.28 -2.97
N LEU A 32 0.78 -2.51 -3.20
CA LEU A 32 0.29 -3.39 -2.14
C LEU A 32 1.38 -3.73 -1.11
N ILE A 33 2.61 -3.99 -1.55
CA ILE A 33 3.76 -4.23 -0.66
C ILE A 33 4.05 -2.98 0.19
N GLY A 34 4.04 -1.78 -0.40
CA GLY A 34 4.19 -0.53 0.35
C GLY A 34 3.20 -0.41 1.50
N PHE A 35 1.93 -0.75 1.25
CA PHE A 35 0.90 -0.81 2.28
C PHE A 35 1.15 -1.92 3.33
N ALA A 36 1.61 -3.09 2.91
CA ALA A 36 1.97 -4.15 3.87
C ALA A 36 3.07 -3.70 4.83
N LEU A 37 4.02 -2.90 4.33
CA LEU A 37 5.13 -2.35 5.11
C LEU A 37 4.74 -1.11 5.94
N ASP A 38 3.63 -0.44 5.65
CA ASP A 38 3.19 0.75 6.38
C ASP A 38 2.63 0.39 7.76
N GLN A 39 3.56 0.07 8.67
CA GLN A 39 3.26 -0.26 10.04
C GLN A 39 4.38 0.22 10.98
N GLN A 40 4.09 1.20 11.82
CA GLN A 40 5.02 1.73 12.82
C GLN A 40 6.36 2.24 12.24
N VAL A 41 6.34 2.68 11.00
CA VAL A 41 7.44 3.36 10.31
C VAL A 41 6.91 4.57 9.56
N PRO A 42 7.75 5.55 9.20
CA PRO A 42 7.33 6.67 8.35
C PRO A 42 6.82 6.19 6.99
N VAL A 43 5.86 6.92 6.42
CA VAL A 43 5.29 6.63 5.08
C VAL A 43 6.40 6.48 4.04
N GLN A 44 7.36 7.42 4.01
CA GLN A 44 8.48 7.36 3.08
C GLN A 44 9.27 6.05 3.20
N LYS A 45 9.53 5.59 4.41
CA LYS A 45 10.26 4.34 4.64
C LYS A 45 9.47 3.12 4.16
N ALA A 46 8.17 3.07 4.46
CA ALA A 46 7.31 1.97 4.04
C ALA A 46 7.21 1.88 2.51
N PHE A 47 6.93 2.99 1.85
CA PHE A 47 6.68 3.02 0.41
C PHE A 47 7.95 3.05 -0.46
N SER A 48 9.12 3.34 0.10
CA SER A 48 10.41 3.07 -0.55
C SER A 48 10.83 1.60 -0.48
N GLY A 49 10.23 0.83 0.42
CA GLY A 49 10.56 -0.59 0.63
C GLY A 49 10.44 -1.45 -0.64
N PRO A 50 9.38 -1.35 -1.45
CA PRO A 50 9.24 -2.12 -2.68
C PRO A 50 10.39 -1.92 -3.68
N ALA A 51 10.84 -0.68 -3.91
CA ALA A 51 11.96 -0.40 -4.80
C ALA A 51 13.26 -1.00 -4.27
N GLU A 52 13.50 -0.88 -2.97
CA GLU A 52 14.66 -1.50 -2.34
C GLU A 52 14.59 -3.03 -2.38
N LEU A 53 13.43 -3.62 -2.13
CA LEU A 53 13.23 -5.07 -2.24
C LEU A 53 13.50 -5.55 -3.68
N ARG A 54 12.98 -4.83 -4.69
CA ARG A 54 13.26 -5.12 -6.10
C ARG A 54 14.75 -5.08 -6.41
N ARG A 55 15.49 -4.08 -5.90
CA ARG A 55 16.95 -4.02 -6.09
C ARG A 55 17.67 -5.20 -5.48
N ARG A 56 17.25 -5.68 -4.31
CA ARG A 56 17.88 -6.81 -3.60
C ARG A 56 17.60 -8.16 -4.23
N LEU A 57 16.39 -8.35 -4.74
CA LEU A 57 15.92 -9.62 -5.32
C LEU A 57 16.02 -9.65 -6.86
N GLY A 58 16.14 -8.49 -7.51
CA GLY A 58 16.11 -8.36 -8.97
C GLY A 58 14.70 -8.43 -9.56
N HIS A 59 13.65 -8.52 -8.75
CA HIS A 59 12.24 -8.59 -9.19
C HIS A 59 11.25 -8.23 -8.08
N LEU A 60 9.98 -8.01 -8.48
CA LEU A 60 8.80 -8.01 -7.62
C LEU A 60 7.70 -8.91 -8.20
N ASP A 61 8.07 -10.03 -8.79
CA ASP A 61 7.11 -11.01 -9.30
C ASP A 61 6.39 -11.74 -8.17
N ALA A 62 5.06 -11.78 -8.22
CA ALA A 62 4.24 -12.38 -7.17
C ALA A 62 4.50 -13.89 -7.00
N GLY A 63 4.62 -14.62 -8.11
CA GLY A 63 4.91 -16.07 -8.09
C GLY A 63 6.26 -16.37 -7.48
N ARG A 64 7.29 -15.63 -7.87
CA ARG A 64 8.64 -15.78 -7.33
C ARG A 64 8.73 -15.39 -5.86
N LEU A 65 8.05 -14.33 -5.43
CA LEU A 65 7.97 -13.93 -4.01
C LEU A 65 7.23 -14.96 -3.18
N ALA A 66 6.12 -15.49 -3.67
CA ALA A 66 5.35 -16.54 -2.98
C ALA A 66 6.17 -17.83 -2.81
N ALA A 67 6.95 -18.22 -3.83
CA ALA A 67 7.77 -19.42 -3.85
C ALA A 67 9.19 -19.21 -3.28
N ALA A 68 9.54 -17.99 -2.86
CA ALA A 68 10.88 -17.69 -2.34
C ALA A 68 11.19 -18.52 -1.09
N ASP A 69 12.47 -18.93 -0.96
CA ASP A 69 12.94 -19.48 0.30
C ASP A 69 12.77 -18.47 1.44
N PRO A 70 12.09 -18.83 2.54
CA PRO A 70 11.83 -17.88 3.62
C PRO A 70 13.08 -17.29 4.25
N GLY A 71 14.19 -18.05 4.31
CA GLY A 71 15.48 -17.58 4.84
C GLY A 71 16.12 -16.55 3.94
N GLN A 72 16.09 -16.76 2.62
CA GLN A 72 16.59 -15.80 1.64
C GLN A 72 15.78 -14.50 1.65
N LEU A 73 14.46 -14.61 1.76
CA LEU A 73 13.60 -13.44 1.84
C LEU A 73 13.83 -12.67 3.16
N ASP A 74 13.95 -13.37 4.28
CA ASP A 74 14.26 -12.75 5.58
C ASP A 74 15.61 -12.02 5.53
N GLU A 75 16.64 -12.63 4.92
CA GLU A 75 17.95 -12.00 4.72
C GLU A 75 17.85 -10.73 3.88
N ALA A 76 17.08 -10.76 2.78
CA ALA A 76 16.84 -9.59 1.95
C ALA A 76 16.21 -8.43 2.75
N PHE A 77 15.32 -8.74 3.71
CA PHE A 77 14.73 -7.73 4.58
C PHE A 77 15.68 -7.22 5.67
N ARG A 78 16.57 -8.07 6.20
CA ARG A 78 17.50 -7.74 7.29
C ARG A 78 18.77 -7.05 6.83
N ARG A 79 19.20 -7.24 5.58
CA ARG A 79 20.40 -6.58 5.05
C ARG A 79 20.36 -5.09 5.35
N ARG A 80 21.44 -4.55 5.87
CA ARG A 80 21.51 -3.12 6.23
C ARG A 80 21.66 -2.23 5.00
N PRO A 81 20.97 -1.09 5.00
CA PRO A 81 19.96 -0.66 5.97
C PRO A 81 18.70 -1.55 5.88
N ALA A 82 18.20 -2.04 7.02
CA ALA A 82 17.04 -2.95 7.03
C ALA A 82 15.81 -2.30 6.39
N LEU A 83 15.05 -3.10 5.63
CA LEU A 83 13.84 -2.61 4.96
C LEU A 83 12.78 -2.12 5.95
N HIS A 84 12.72 -2.72 7.14
CA HIS A 84 11.76 -2.39 8.16
C HIS A 84 12.34 -2.60 9.56
N ARG A 85 11.77 -1.95 10.60
CA ARG A 85 12.16 -2.18 12.00
C ARG A 85 11.86 -3.61 12.48
N PHE A 86 10.90 -4.29 11.83
CA PHE A 86 10.53 -5.69 12.08
C PHE A 86 10.74 -6.53 10.82
N PRO A 87 11.99 -6.71 10.35
CA PRO A 87 12.26 -7.23 9.02
C PRO A 87 11.69 -8.63 8.80
N GLY A 88 11.89 -9.57 9.73
CA GLY A 88 11.40 -10.94 9.58
C GLY A 88 9.86 -11.06 9.57
N ALA A 89 9.15 -10.24 10.35
CA ALA A 89 7.70 -10.22 10.31
C ALA A 89 7.18 -9.67 8.98
N MET A 90 7.85 -8.64 8.44
CA MET A 90 7.47 -8.04 7.17
C MET A 90 7.79 -8.94 5.99
N ALA A 91 8.91 -9.66 6.01
CA ALA A 91 9.24 -10.67 4.99
C ALA A 91 8.10 -11.70 4.86
N ARG A 92 7.65 -12.27 5.98
CA ARG A 92 6.54 -13.22 6.00
C ARG A 92 5.22 -12.61 5.50
N ARG A 93 4.93 -11.35 5.84
CA ARG A 93 3.71 -10.66 5.37
C ARG A 93 3.73 -10.41 3.88
N VAL A 94 4.86 -9.98 3.33
CA VAL A 94 5.03 -9.78 1.89
C VAL A 94 4.92 -11.11 1.15
N GLN A 95 5.50 -12.18 1.68
CA GLN A 95 5.36 -13.51 1.10
C GLN A 95 3.89 -13.99 1.10
N ALA A 96 3.18 -13.82 2.23
CA ALA A 96 1.76 -14.18 2.32
C ALA A 96 0.89 -13.33 1.38
N LEU A 97 1.18 -12.04 1.24
CA LEU A 97 0.50 -11.16 0.28
C LEU A 97 0.72 -11.64 -1.15
N ALA A 98 1.96 -11.95 -1.52
CA ALA A 98 2.30 -12.47 -2.85
C ALA A 98 1.58 -13.81 -3.12
N ALA A 99 1.57 -14.72 -2.16
CA ALA A 99 0.85 -15.99 -2.26
C ALA A 99 -0.65 -15.80 -2.46
N HIS A 100 -1.27 -14.86 -1.74
CA HIS A 100 -2.67 -14.51 -1.92
C HIS A 100 -2.96 -13.96 -3.33
N VAL A 101 -2.07 -13.09 -3.84
CA VAL A 101 -2.19 -12.56 -5.21
C VAL A 101 -2.08 -13.67 -6.26
N VAL A 102 -1.17 -14.62 -6.07
CA VAL A 102 -1.05 -15.80 -6.96
C VAL A 102 -2.33 -16.64 -6.91
N GLU A 103 -2.80 -16.98 -5.72
CA GLU A 103 -3.94 -17.88 -5.54
C GLU A 103 -5.26 -17.29 -6.05
N ARG A 104 -5.50 -15.99 -5.80
CA ARG A 104 -6.79 -15.35 -6.04
C ARG A 104 -6.86 -14.55 -7.34
N TYR A 105 -5.72 -14.14 -7.87
CA TYR A 105 -5.62 -13.19 -8.98
C TYR A 105 -4.61 -13.63 -10.04
N ASP A 106 -4.23 -14.92 -10.07
CA ASP A 106 -3.28 -15.50 -11.03
C ASP A 106 -1.93 -14.74 -11.12
N GLY A 107 -1.50 -14.16 -10.00
CA GLY A 107 -0.26 -13.38 -9.90
C GLY A 107 -0.37 -11.91 -10.36
N ASP A 108 -1.53 -11.48 -10.86
CA ASP A 108 -1.77 -10.10 -11.27
C ASP A 108 -2.46 -9.29 -10.17
N ALA A 109 -1.69 -8.49 -9.46
CA ALA A 109 -2.19 -7.66 -8.37
C ALA A 109 -3.20 -6.58 -8.82
N ALA A 110 -3.17 -6.14 -10.09
CA ALA A 110 -4.15 -5.18 -10.60
C ALA A 110 -5.57 -5.73 -10.55
N ARG A 111 -5.74 -7.05 -10.70
CA ARG A 111 -7.04 -7.72 -10.70
C ARG A 111 -7.81 -7.59 -9.39
N VAL A 112 -7.13 -7.19 -8.31
CA VAL A 112 -7.81 -6.84 -7.04
C VAL A 112 -8.87 -5.76 -7.28
N TRP A 113 -8.57 -4.76 -8.10
CA TRP A 113 -9.50 -3.67 -8.40
C TRP A 113 -10.07 -3.68 -9.82
N THR A 114 -9.35 -4.19 -10.82
CA THR A 114 -9.86 -4.21 -12.20
C THR A 114 -10.99 -5.21 -12.39
N ASP A 115 -11.01 -6.29 -11.62
CA ASP A 115 -12.06 -7.32 -11.66
C ASP A 115 -13.17 -7.08 -10.62
N ALA A 116 -13.12 -5.98 -9.87
CA ALA A 116 -14.15 -5.65 -8.89
C ALA A 116 -15.44 -5.19 -9.59
N ALA A 117 -16.57 -5.77 -9.17
CA ALA A 117 -17.86 -5.47 -9.76
C ALA A 117 -18.42 -4.11 -9.32
N ASP A 118 -18.15 -3.73 -8.08
CA ASP A 118 -18.62 -2.50 -7.44
C ASP A 118 -17.72 -2.10 -6.25
N GLY A 119 -18.05 -1.00 -5.59
CA GLY A 119 -17.28 -0.51 -4.45
C GLY A 119 -17.31 -1.46 -3.24
N ALA A 120 -18.39 -2.21 -3.04
CA ALA A 120 -18.51 -3.19 -1.96
C ALA A 120 -17.64 -4.42 -2.23
N ASP A 121 -17.61 -4.87 -3.47
CA ASP A 121 -16.73 -5.96 -3.89
C ASP A 121 -15.25 -5.54 -3.77
N LEU A 122 -14.91 -4.34 -4.21
CA LEU A 122 -13.55 -3.82 -4.06
C LEU A 122 -13.13 -3.76 -2.59
N GLU A 123 -13.98 -3.22 -1.72
CA GLU A 123 -13.69 -3.18 -0.27
C GLU A 123 -13.47 -4.58 0.31
N ARG A 124 -14.32 -5.55 -0.05
CA ARG A 124 -14.20 -6.94 0.39
C ARG A 124 -12.89 -7.58 -0.09
N ARG A 125 -12.49 -7.36 -1.35
CA ARG A 125 -11.22 -7.86 -1.92
C ARG A 125 -10.02 -7.27 -1.21
N LEU A 126 -10.02 -5.97 -0.93
CA LEU A 126 -8.95 -5.30 -0.19
C LEU A 126 -8.87 -5.82 1.27
N LYS A 127 -10.00 -6.04 1.93
CA LYS A 127 -10.04 -6.62 3.30
C LYS A 127 -9.52 -8.06 3.35
N ALA A 128 -9.63 -8.80 2.27
CA ALA A 128 -9.12 -10.16 2.18
C ALA A 128 -7.58 -10.23 2.02
N LEU A 129 -6.93 -9.13 1.67
CA LEU A 129 -5.48 -9.09 1.52
C LEU A 129 -4.79 -9.25 2.89
N PRO A 130 -3.77 -10.10 3.01
CA PRO A 130 -2.98 -10.21 4.23
C PRO A 130 -2.42 -8.86 4.69
N SER A 131 -2.57 -8.55 5.97
CA SER A 131 -2.11 -7.31 6.61
C SER A 131 -2.87 -6.02 6.23
N PHE A 132 -4.04 -6.14 5.60
CA PHE A 132 -4.91 -5.02 5.28
C PHE A 132 -6.06 -4.92 6.29
N GLY A 133 -5.89 -4.05 7.29
CA GLY A 133 -6.97 -3.66 8.19
C GLY A 133 -7.78 -2.48 7.62
N ASP A 134 -8.87 -2.11 8.31
CA ASP A 134 -9.82 -1.09 7.83
C ASP A 134 -9.17 0.25 7.43
N MET A 135 -8.16 0.71 8.16
CA MET A 135 -7.45 1.96 7.84
C MET A 135 -6.73 1.88 6.48
N LYS A 136 -6.05 0.76 6.20
CA LYS A 136 -5.36 0.54 4.92
C LYS A 136 -6.35 0.39 3.77
N VAL A 137 -7.44 -0.33 4.01
CA VAL A 137 -8.52 -0.50 3.02
C VAL A 137 -9.10 0.86 2.63
N ARG A 138 -9.46 1.71 3.60
CA ARG A 138 -10.00 3.06 3.33
C ARG A 138 -9.00 3.93 2.56
N SER A 139 -7.73 3.92 2.95
CA SER A 139 -6.70 4.65 2.21
C SER A 139 -6.54 4.12 0.78
N MET A 140 -6.58 2.80 0.59
CA MET A 140 -6.46 2.21 -0.74
C MET A 140 -7.66 2.53 -1.62
N LEU A 141 -8.90 2.50 -1.10
CA LEU A 141 -10.09 2.94 -1.84
C LEU A 141 -9.94 4.38 -2.34
N ALA A 142 -9.48 5.29 -1.48
CA ALA A 142 -9.25 6.69 -1.85
C ALA A 142 -8.14 6.84 -2.89
N ILE A 143 -7.03 6.11 -2.76
CA ILE A 143 -5.94 6.12 -3.75
C ILE A 143 -6.42 5.64 -5.11
N LEU A 144 -7.12 4.50 -5.15
CA LEU A 144 -7.65 3.94 -6.39
C LEU A 144 -8.63 4.91 -7.06
N HIS A 145 -9.50 5.54 -6.29
CA HIS A 145 -10.45 6.52 -6.81
C HIS A 145 -9.78 7.82 -7.26
N HIS A 146 -8.97 8.46 -6.40
CA HIS A 146 -8.43 9.80 -6.66
C HIS A 146 -7.19 9.80 -7.55
N ARG A 147 -6.32 8.78 -7.41
CA ARG A 147 -5.03 8.74 -8.14
C ARG A 147 -5.08 7.85 -9.38
N PHE A 148 -5.75 6.70 -9.29
CA PHE A 148 -5.83 5.75 -10.40
C PHE A 148 -7.12 5.90 -11.23
N GLY A 149 -8.02 6.78 -10.86
CA GLY A 149 -9.24 7.02 -11.62
C GLY A 149 -10.22 5.86 -11.63
N VAL A 150 -10.14 4.95 -10.66
CA VAL A 150 -11.10 3.84 -10.53
C VAL A 150 -12.49 4.40 -10.27
N ARG A 151 -13.46 3.99 -11.09
CA ARG A 151 -14.87 4.38 -10.97
C ARG A 151 -15.72 3.13 -10.97
N LEU A 152 -16.32 2.83 -9.83
CA LEU A 152 -17.17 1.67 -9.61
C LEU A 152 -18.49 2.13 -8.96
N PRO A 153 -19.63 1.48 -9.27
CA PRO A 153 -20.87 1.76 -8.58
C PRO A 153 -20.72 1.65 -7.05
N GLY A 154 -21.20 2.64 -6.30
CA GLY A 154 -21.15 2.63 -4.84
C GLY A 154 -19.77 2.79 -4.22
N LEU A 155 -18.74 3.16 -5.00
CA LEU A 155 -17.39 3.37 -4.46
C LEU A 155 -17.29 4.71 -3.71
N GLU A 156 -17.92 5.76 -4.22
CA GLU A 156 -17.83 7.11 -3.64
C GLU A 156 -18.40 7.16 -2.22
N GLU A 157 -19.46 6.42 -1.94
CA GLU A 157 -20.09 6.34 -0.62
C GLU A 157 -19.20 5.63 0.43
N ARG A 158 -18.16 4.93 -0.04
CA ARG A 158 -17.20 4.17 0.80
C ARG A 158 -15.90 4.91 1.06
N LEU A 159 -15.72 6.05 0.38
CA LEU A 159 -14.52 6.85 0.56
C LEU A 159 -14.48 7.47 1.97
N PRO A 160 -13.29 7.56 2.58
CA PRO A 160 -13.13 8.17 3.89
C PRO A 160 -13.45 9.66 3.84
N GLN A 161 -14.08 10.17 4.91
CA GLN A 161 -14.40 11.60 5.09
C GLN A 161 -13.21 12.41 5.63
N HIS A 162 -12.08 11.77 5.92
CA HIS A 162 -10.86 12.39 6.43
C HIS A 162 -9.73 12.24 5.44
N PRO A 163 -8.72 13.12 5.47
CA PRO A 163 -7.58 13.05 4.57
C PRO A 163 -6.82 11.72 4.67
N THR A 164 -6.45 11.18 3.50
CA THR A 164 -5.69 9.94 3.35
C THR A 164 -4.54 10.14 2.36
N LEU A 165 -3.76 9.09 2.12
CA LEU A 165 -2.75 9.08 1.05
C LEU A 165 -3.37 9.26 -0.35
N GLY A 166 -4.67 9.00 -0.52
CA GLY A 166 -5.39 9.29 -1.77
C GLY A 166 -5.44 10.76 -2.14
N ASP A 167 -5.30 11.65 -1.14
CA ASP A 167 -5.32 13.10 -1.31
C ASP A 167 -3.92 13.70 -1.54
N VAL A 168 -2.89 12.85 -1.55
CA VAL A 168 -1.49 13.25 -1.74
C VAL A 168 -1.15 13.22 -3.22
N ASP A 169 -1.09 14.40 -3.82
CA ASP A 169 -0.79 14.61 -5.25
C ASP A 169 0.54 15.35 -5.50
N SER A 170 1.22 15.75 -4.44
CA SER A 170 2.47 16.51 -4.48
C SER A 170 3.30 16.29 -3.21
N PRO A 171 4.60 16.62 -3.20
CA PRO A 171 5.42 16.58 -2.00
C PRO A 171 4.86 17.46 -0.87
N GLU A 172 4.31 18.64 -1.22
CA GLU A 172 3.69 19.56 -0.27
C GLU A 172 2.42 18.96 0.34
N ALA A 173 1.63 18.25 -0.44
CA ALA A 173 0.45 17.52 0.04
C ALA A 173 0.84 16.40 1.02
N LEU A 174 1.95 15.70 0.78
CA LEU A 174 2.48 14.71 1.71
C LEU A 174 2.87 15.36 3.05
N ALA A 175 3.57 16.49 3.00
CA ALA A 175 3.97 17.22 4.20
C ALA A 175 2.76 17.65 5.03
N ARG A 176 1.73 18.21 4.40
CA ARG A 176 0.46 18.58 5.06
C ARG A 176 -0.25 17.38 5.68
N TYR A 177 -0.35 16.26 4.92
CA TYR A 177 -0.95 15.03 5.42
C TYR A 177 -0.23 14.51 6.68
N GLN A 178 1.10 14.49 6.67
CA GLN A 178 1.89 14.03 7.82
C GLN A 178 1.75 14.95 9.03
N GLU A 179 1.67 16.26 8.82
CA GLU A 179 1.43 17.23 9.89
C GLU A 179 0.07 17.02 10.54
N GLN A 180 -0.99 16.88 9.73
CA GLN A 180 -2.35 16.61 10.21
C GLN A 180 -2.42 15.30 10.99
N LYS A 181 -1.76 14.25 10.52
CA LYS A 181 -1.68 12.95 11.19
C LYS A 181 -0.96 13.05 12.54
N ARG A 182 0.12 13.83 12.62
CA ARG A 182 0.83 14.09 13.89
C ARG A 182 -0.02 14.87 14.89
N ALA A 183 -0.69 15.93 14.41
CA ALA A 183 -1.57 16.75 15.23
C ALA A 183 -2.77 15.95 15.78
N HIS A 184 -3.38 15.11 14.95
CA HIS A 184 -4.46 14.23 15.37
C HIS A 184 -4.00 13.23 16.43
N LYS A 185 -2.85 12.59 16.23
CA LYS A 185 -2.28 11.64 17.20
C LYS A 185 -1.92 12.31 18.54
N ALA A 186 -1.43 13.55 18.49
CA ALA A 186 -1.13 14.33 19.71
C ALA A 186 -2.40 14.64 20.50
N ARG A 187 -3.49 15.03 19.82
CA ARG A 187 -4.79 15.27 20.46
C ARG A 187 -5.34 14.02 21.16
N LEU A 188 -5.34 12.88 20.46
CA LEU A 188 -5.82 11.63 21.06
C LEU A 188 -5.02 11.22 22.30
N ARG A 189 -3.70 11.43 22.29
CA ARG A 189 -2.84 11.17 23.46
C ARG A 189 -3.17 12.11 24.64
N ALA A 190 -3.40 13.38 24.36
CA ALA A 190 -3.76 14.36 25.38
C ALA A 190 -5.12 14.03 26.02
N GLU A 191 -6.11 13.61 25.24
CA GLU A 191 -7.43 13.18 25.70
C GLU A 191 -7.34 11.92 26.58
N GLN A 192 -6.50 10.94 26.20
CA GLN A 192 -6.27 9.72 26.98
C GLN A 192 -5.48 9.98 28.27
N GLY A 193 -4.57 10.96 28.29
CA GLY A 193 -3.80 11.36 29.47
C GLY A 193 -4.57 12.24 30.47
N ALA A 194 -5.67 12.88 30.05
CA ALA A 194 -6.51 13.73 30.92
C ALA A 194 -7.63 12.94 31.62
N GLY A 195 -7.80 11.66 31.33
CA GLY A 195 -8.82 10.77 31.91
C GLY A 195 -8.29 9.76 32.93
N GLY A 196 -7.06 9.94 33.46
CA GLY A 196 -6.42 9.06 34.45
C GLY A 196 -6.19 9.75 35.79
#